data_986927f57f97a1259c25816ba999fd65
#
_entry.id   986927f57f97a1259c25816ba999fd65
#
_cell.length_a   1.000
_cell.length_b   1.000
_cell.length_c   1.000
_cell.angle_alpha   90.00
_cell.angle_beta   90.00
_cell.angle_gamma   90.00
#
_symmetry.space_group_name_H-M   'P 1'
#
loop_
_entity.id
_entity.type
_entity.pdbx_description
1 polymer ?
#
loop_
_entity_poly.entity_id
_entity_poly.type
_entity_poly.pdbx_seq_one_letter_code
_entity_poly.pdbx_strand_id
1 'polypeptide(L)'
;MKMIMTQAVLPAMAVLCLASCADSSADKDGNGIIDSQERAAEMDYDAFIPMKAGLWETNFVFADINVPTLGKAEKQQIMDELTKNVSSQSCLTDAEAKKPGADFFGGNGAEKCVYKAFDVSGQNVRMKLSCGMDSMGSVDMELAGVMGETEFNYDSTLDVRLPMVGKVAMQGTARGKYMGACPAP
;
A
#
# COMPACT_ATOMS: atom_id res chain seq x y z
N MET A 1 -24.50 -27.39 -73.57
CA MET A 1 -25.10 -26.49 -72.61
C MET A 1 -24.75 -27.02 -71.22
N LYS A 2 -23.70 -26.47 -70.54
CA LYS A 2 -23.30 -26.82 -69.15
C LYS A 2 -23.73 -25.72 -68.24
N MET A 3 -24.64 -26.03 -67.34
CA MET A 3 -25.09 -25.12 -66.26
C MET A 3 -24.05 -25.16 -65.13
N ILE A 4 -23.43 -24.02 -64.82
CA ILE A 4 -22.54 -23.86 -63.71
C ILE A 4 -23.37 -23.33 -62.53
N MET A 5 -23.50 -24.18 -61.49
CA MET A 5 -24.11 -23.80 -60.22
C MET A 5 -23.08 -23.08 -59.37
N THR A 6 -23.30 -21.80 -59.12
CA THR A 6 -22.46 -20.99 -58.25
C THR A 6 -22.96 -21.15 -56.79
N GLN A 7 -22.21 -21.78 -55.94
CA GLN A 7 -22.50 -21.86 -54.52
C GLN A 7 -22.00 -20.58 -53.84
N ALA A 8 -22.93 -19.84 -53.24
CA ALA A 8 -22.66 -18.68 -52.39
C ALA A 8 -22.25 -19.17 -51.00
N VAL A 9 -20.98 -18.89 -50.63
CA VAL A 9 -20.45 -19.12 -49.28
C VAL A 9 -20.75 -17.88 -48.44
N LEU A 10 -21.59 -18.01 -47.43
CA LEU A 10 -21.81 -16.99 -46.41
C LEU A 10 -20.64 -17.04 -45.39
N PRO A 11 -19.98 -15.94 -45.07
CA PRO A 11 -19.08 -15.90 -43.94
C PRO A 11 -19.87 -15.78 -42.64
N ALA A 12 -19.74 -16.76 -41.75
CA ALA A 12 -20.20 -16.70 -40.38
C ALA A 12 -19.33 -15.69 -39.61
N MET A 13 -19.88 -14.53 -39.30
CA MET A 13 -19.26 -13.58 -38.36
C MET A 13 -19.36 -14.16 -36.95
N ALA A 14 -18.23 -14.68 -36.45
CA ALA A 14 -18.09 -15.02 -35.04
C ALA A 14 -17.94 -13.72 -34.25
N VAL A 15 -19.01 -13.33 -33.55
CA VAL A 15 -18.97 -12.28 -32.54
C VAL A 15 -18.21 -12.82 -31.33
N LEU A 16 -16.95 -12.47 -31.21
CA LEU A 16 -16.17 -12.65 -29.97
C LEU A 16 -16.74 -11.66 -28.96
N CYS A 17 -17.62 -12.15 -28.08
CA CYS A 17 -17.91 -11.48 -26.82
C CYS A 17 -16.63 -11.48 -25.97
N LEU A 18 -15.90 -10.37 -25.98
CA LEU A 18 -14.94 -10.04 -24.95
C LEU A 18 -15.75 -9.82 -23.65
N ALA A 19 -16.05 -10.91 -22.96
CA ALA A 19 -16.40 -10.84 -21.56
C ALA A 19 -15.15 -10.29 -20.86
N SER A 20 -15.15 -8.97 -20.62
CA SER A 20 -14.26 -8.39 -19.62
C SER A 20 -14.71 -8.99 -18.28
N CYS A 21 -14.04 -10.07 -17.87
CA CYS A 21 -14.05 -10.49 -16.49
C CYS A 21 -13.43 -9.34 -15.71
N ALA A 22 -14.26 -8.43 -15.19
CA ALA A 22 -13.90 -7.69 -14.01
C ALA A 22 -13.79 -8.79 -12.94
N ASP A 23 -12.56 -9.12 -12.55
CA ASP A 23 -12.32 -10.05 -11.45
C ASP A 23 -12.90 -9.43 -10.17
N SER A 24 -14.13 -9.79 -9.88
CA SER A 24 -14.79 -9.54 -8.60
C SER A 24 -14.32 -10.52 -7.51
N SER A 25 -13.23 -11.27 -7.77
CA SER A 25 -12.71 -12.29 -6.86
C SER A 25 -11.99 -11.68 -5.66
N ALA A 26 -11.50 -10.45 -5.78
CA ALA A 26 -10.76 -9.74 -4.75
C ALA A 26 -11.66 -9.14 -3.66
N ASP A 27 -12.85 -8.68 -4.01
CA ASP A 27 -13.85 -8.14 -3.10
C ASP A 27 -14.78 -9.28 -2.63
N LYS A 28 -14.41 -9.97 -1.57
CA LYS A 28 -15.11 -11.17 -1.07
C LYS A 28 -16.38 -10.86 -0.33
N ASP A 29 -16.46 -9.70 0.30
CA ASP A 29 -17.65 -9.27 1.03
C ASP A 29 -18.62 -8.42 0.18
N GLY A 30 -18.22 -8.05 -1.04
CA GLY A 30 -19.04 -7.33 -2.01
C GLY A 30 -19.30 -5.87 -1.66
N ASN A 31 -18.49 -5.27 -0.80
CA ASN A 31 -18.66 -3.87 -0.37
C ASN A 31 -18.06 -2.85 -1.34
N GLY A 32 -17.40 -3.29 -2.42
CA GLY A 32 -16.74 -2.47 -3.43
C GLY A 32 -15.38 -1.92 -2.99
N ILE A 33 -14.86 -2.36 -1.85
CA ILE A 33 -13.58 -1.96 -1.29
C ILE A 33 -12.76 -3.22 -1.03
N ILE A 34 -11.68 -3.42 -1.75
CA ILE A 34 -10.76 -4.51 -1.47
C ILE A 34 -9.93 -4.13 -0.25
N ASP A 35 -10.31 -4.65 0.90
CA ASP A 35 -9.64 -4.36 2.17
C ASP A 35 -8.29 -5.11 2.32
N SER A 36 -7.60 -4.90 3.45
CA SER A 36 -6.30 -5.51 3.70
C SER A 36 -6.35 -7.03 3.83
N GLN A 37 -7.47 -7.60 4.29
CA GLN A 37 -7.63 -9.05 4.47
C GLN A 37 -7.92 -9.71 3.11
N GLU A 38 -8.72 -9.08 2.29
CA GLU A 38 -9.06 -9.55 0.94
C GLU A 38 -7.85 -9.52 0.02
N ARG A 39 -7.09 -8.42 0.03
CA ARG A 39 -5.82 -8.35 -0.71
C ARG A 39 -4.79 -9.33 -0.19
N ALA A 40 -4.71 -9.51 1.13
CA ALA A 40 -3.83 -10.50 1.71
C ALA A 40 -4.13 -11.93 1.23
N ALA A 41 -5.37 -12.21 0.83
CA ALA A 41 -5.75 -13.52 0.28
C ALA A 41 -5.33 -13.72 -1.19
N GLU A 42 -5.13 -12.63 -1.95
CA GLU A 42 -4.73 -12.68 -3.36
C GLU A 42 -3.22 -12.53 -3.59
N MET A 43 -2.48 -12.07 -2.58
CA MET A 43 -1.04 -11.92 -2.69
C MET A 43 -0.35 -13.27 -2.81
N ASP A 44 0.55 -13.39 -3.77
CA ASP A 44 1.50 -14.50 -3.83
C ASP A 44 2.56 -14.31 -2.74
N TYR A 45 2.17 -14.68 -1.51
CA TYR A 45 3.07 -14.63 -0.35
C TYR A 45 4.21 -15.64 -0.43
N ASP A 46 4.17 -16.59 -1.36
CA ASP A 46 5.28 -17.54 -1.57
C ASP A 46 6.53 -16.81 -2.12
N ALA A 47 6.33 -15.64 -2.75
CA ALA A 47 7.42 -14.77 -3.19
C ALA A 47 7.90 -13.80 -2.09
N PHE A 48 7.21 -13.74 -0.96
CA PHE A 48 7.49 -12.82 0.13
C PHE A 48 8.49 -13.42 1.13
N ILE A 49 9.54 -12.68 1.47
CA ILE A 49 10.43 -13.08 2.56
C ILE A 49 9.72 -12.77 3.88
N PRO A 50 9.36 -13.78 4.68
CA PRO A 50 8.65 -13.53 5.94
C PRO A 50 9.52 -12.69 6.87
N MET A 51 8.89 -11.71 7.49
CA MET A 51 9.49 -10.92 8.55
C MET A 51 9.65 -11.79 9.80
N LYS A 52 10.57 -11.43 10.68
CA LYS A 52 10.71 -12.10 11.97
C LYS A 52 9.62 -11.64 12.94
N ALA A 53 8.91 -12.58 13.55
CA ALA A 53 7.94 -12.26 14.58
C ALA A 53 8.62 -11.65 15.82
N GLY A 54 8.01 -10.65 16.42
CA GLY A 54 8.54 -9.93 17.58
C GLY A 54 8.39 -8.42 17.49
N LEU A 55 9.15 -7.72 18.30
CA LEU A 55 9.14 -6.26 18.40
C LEU A 55 9.91 -5.65 17.24
N TRP A 56 9.28 -4.71 16.57
CA TRP A 56 9.85 -3.89 15.51
C TRP A 56 9.83 -2.42 15.89
N GLU A 57 10.86 -1.69 15.52
CA GLU A 57 10.91 -0.24 15.57
C GLU A 57 10.92 0.29 14.14
N THR A 58 9.96 1.18 13.83
CA THR A 58 9.87 1.85 12.54
C THR A 58 10.16 3.33 12.73
N ASN A 59 11.09 3.84 11.93
CA ASN A 59 11.48 5.24 11.92
C ASN A 59 11.17 5.85 10.56
N PHE A 60 10.44 6.99 10.56
CA PHE A 60 10.22 7.80 9.38
C PHE A 60 11.16 9.01 9.42
N VAL A 61 11.82 9.27 8.30
CA VAL A 61 12.67 10.44 8.12
C VAL A 61 12.13 11.22 6.93
N PHE A 62 11.53 12.36 7.18
CA PHE A 62 11.01 13.24 6.12
C PHE A 62 12.14 14.07 5.53
N ALA A 63 12.21 14.10 4.19
CA ALA A 63 13.20 14.86 3.43
C ALA A 63 12.63 16.16 2.88
N ASP A 64 11.34 16.18 2.57
CA ASP A 64 10.65 17.35 2.02
C ASP A 64 9.18 17.39 2.42
N ILE A 65 8.66 18.62 2.54
CA ILE A 65 7.24 18.90 2.74
C ILE A 65 6.76 19.99 1.79
N ASN A 66 5.70 19.71 1.08
CA ASN A 66 5.05 20.70 0.20
C ASN A 66 3.66 21.04 0.73
N VAL A 67 3.55 22.23 1.31
CA VAL A 67 2.29 22.87 1.72
C VAL A 67 2.16 24.14 0.89
N PRO A 68 1.23 24.22 -0.06
CA PRO A 68 1.16 25.37 -1.00
C PRO A 68 1.00 26.73 -0.34
N THR A 69 0.38 26.78 0.84
CA THR A 69 0.05 28.01 1.56
C THR A 69 1.15 28.50 2.51
N LEU A 70 2.22 27.72 2.72
CA LEU A 70 3.27 28.04 3.68
C LEU A 70 4.54 28.54 3.01
N GLY A 71 5.18 29.53 3.64
CA GLY A 71 6.51 30.01 3.28
C GLY A 71 7.63 29.04 3.67
N LYS A 72 8.85 29.32 3.19
CA LYS A 72 10.02 28.43 3.41
C LYS A 72 10.35 28.26 4.90
N ALA A 73 10.27 29.32 5.69
CA ALA A 73 10.60 29.28 7.11
C ALA A 73 9.61 28.42 7.93
N GLU A 74 8.31 28.55 7.62
CA GLU A 74 7.26 27.76 8.25
C GLU A 74 7.36 26.27 7.90
N LYS A 75 7.65 25.96 6.64
CA LYS A 75 7.92 24.58 6.19
C LYS A 75 9.10 23.98 6.95
N GLN A 76 10.19 24.71 7.12
CA GLN A 76 11.36 24.23 7.86
C GLN A 76 11.01 23.96 9.33
N GLN A 77 10.25 24.85 9.97
CA GLN A 77 9.80 24.64 11.36
C GLN A 77 8.95 23.37 11.52
N ILE A 78 8.05 23.10 10.57
CA ILE A 78 7.25 21.85 10.56
C ILE A 78 8.15 20.63 10.36
N MET A 79 9.12 20.70 9.44
CA MET A 79 10.08 19.64 9.22
C MET A 79 10.89 19.31 10.46
N ASP A 80 11.39 20.34 11.16
CA ASP A 80 12.15 20.19 12.41
C ASP A 80 11.31 19.53 13.52
N GLU A 81 10.01 19.76 13.53
CA GLU A 81 9.09 19.14 14.49
C GLU A 81 8.75 17.69 14.11
N LEU A 82 8.50 17.44 12.83
CA LEU A 82 8.20 16.11 12.32
C LEU A 82 9.39 15.15 12.52
N THR A 83 10.62 15.62 12.35
CA THR A 83 11.83 14.78 12.53
C THR A 83 12.08 14.34 13.97
N LYS A 84 11.47 14.99 14.95
CA LYS A 84 11.67 14.66 16.37
C LYS A 84 10.82 13.48 16.86
N ASN A 85 9.75 13.12 16.18
CA ASN A 85 8.68 12.31 16.78
C ASN A 85 8.16 11.15 15.92
N VAL A 86 8.91 10.64 14.96
CA VAL A 86 8.37 9.66 14.00
C VAL A 86 9.01 8.27 14.16
N SER A 87 9.11 7.84 15.40
CA SER A 87 9.41 6.43 15.72
C SER A 87 8.17 5.76 16.28
N SER A 88 7.84 4.58 15.78
CA SER A 88 6.78 3.73 16.30
C SER A 88 7.32 2.34 16.61
N GLN A 89 6.73 1.67 17.60
CA GLN A 89 7.04 0.29 17.90
C GLN A 89 5.78 -0.55 17.73
N SER A 90 5.94 -1.69 17.08
CA SER A 90 4.87 -2.64 16.80
C SER A 90 5.35 -4.06 17.07
N CYS A 91 4.47 -4.88 17.64
CA CYS A 91 4.74 -6.29 17.80
C CYS A 91 4.04 -7.10 16.72
N LEU A 92 4.79 -7.90 15.97
CA LEU A 92 4.27 -8.85 15.01
C LEU A 92 4.16 -10.24 15.64
N THR A 93 2.98 -10.84 15.55
CA THR A 93 2.79 -12.27 15.81
C THR A 93 3.38 -13.11 14.68
N ASP A 94 3.52 -14.43 14.86
CA ASP A 94 3.98 -15.34 13.80
C ASP A 94 3.07 -15.31 12.55
N ALA A 95 1.77 -15.05 12.71
CA ALA A 95 0.83 -14.94 11.61
C ALA A 95 1.02 -13.63 10.84
N GLU A 96 1.12 -12.51 11.57
CA GLU A 96 1.34 -11.18 10.99
C GLU A 96 2.72 -11.04 10.34
N ALA A 97 3.74 -11.69 10.90
CA ALA A 97 5.08 -11.69 10.31
C ALA A 97 5.13 -12.35 8.93
N LYS A 98 4.25 -13.32 8.68
CA LYS A 98 4.07 -13.95 7.35
C LYS A 98 3.24 -13.09 6.41
N LYS A 99 2.32 -12.30 6.95
CA LYS A 99 1.37 -11.47 6.18
C LYS A 99 1.15 -10.14 6.91
N PRO A 100 2.15 -9.23 6.87
CA PRO A 100 2.01 -7.95 7.56
C PRO A 100 0.82 -7.17 7.03
N GLY A 101 -0.03 -6.71 7.94
CA GLY A 101 -1.17 -5.87 7.61
C GLY A 101 -0.77 -4.43 7.23
N ALA A 102 -1.70 -3.69 6.64
CA ALA A 102 -1.50 -2.29 6.30
C ALA A 102 -1.21 -1.41 7.52
N ASP A 103 -1.75 -1.78 8.68
CA ASP A 103 -1.56 -1.16 9.99
C ASP A 103 -0.11 -1.17 10.45
N PHE A 104 0.62 -2.26 10.18
CA PHE A 104 2.05 -2.35 10.49
C PHE A 104 2.86 -1.27 9.77
N PHE A 105 2.58 -1.01 8.50
CA PHE A 105 3.30 -0.02 7.69
C PHE A 105 2.79 1.41 7.86
N GLY A 106 1.52 1.57 8.24
CA GLY A 106 0.90 2.88 8.44
C GLY A 106 1.25 3.54 9.79
N GLY A 107 1.76 2.76 10.75
CA GLY A 107 2.07 3.23 12.10
C GLY A 107 0.84 3.45 12.98
N ASN A 108 1.01 4.14 14.08
CA ASN A 108 -0.07 4.41 15.04
C ASN A 108 -1.21 5.22 14.38
N GLY A 109 -2.41 4.68 14.40
CA GLY A 109 -3.60 5.28 13.78
C GLY A 109 -3.95 4.71 12.40
N ALA A 110 -3.20 3.74 11.92
CA ALA A 110 -3.42 3.07 10.63
C ALA A 110 -4.54 2.02 10.62
N GLU A 111 -5.33 1.91 11.67
CA GLU A 111 -6.42 0.92 11.81
C GLU A 111 -7.49 1.00 10.70
N LYS A 112 -7.50 2.08 9.93
CA LYS A 112 -8.42 2.29 8.81
C LYS A 112 -7.70 2.34 7.46
N CYS A 113 -6.52 1.74 7.37
CA CYS A 113 -5.79 1.67 6.13
C CYS A 113 -6.27 0.51 5.26
N VAL A 114 -6.34 0.76 3.96
CA VAL A 114 -6.57 -0.25 2.94
C VAL A 114 -5.42 -0.25 1.93
N TYR A 115 -5.02 -1.42 1.47
CA TYR A 115 -4.10 -1.53 0.34
C TYR A 115 -4.83 -1.17 -0.95
N LYS A 116 -4.23 -0.23 -1.72
CA LYS A 116 -4.64 0.07 -3.09
C LYS A 116 -3.79 -0.71 -4.11
N ALA A 117 -2.55 -1.01 -3.76
CA ALA A 117 -1.66 -1.87 -4.52
C ALA A 117 -0.62 -2.48 -3.59
N PHE A 118 -0.18 -3.70 -3.89
CA PHE A 118 0.90 -4.37 -3.20
C PHE A 118 1.59 -5.32 -4.19
N ASP A 119 2.82 -5.01 -4.53
CA ASP A 119 3.64 -5.77 -5.47
C ASP A 119 4.90 -6.22 -4.77
N VAL A 120 5.22 -7.51 -4.87
CA VAL A 120 6.43 -8.12 -4.30
C VAL A 120 7.21 -8.84 -5.40
N SER A 121 8.51 -8.62 -5.43
CA SER A 121 9.44 -9.34 -6.30
C SER A 121 10.74 -9.60 -5.55
N GLY A 122 10.87 -10.78 -4.96
CA GLY A 122 11.95 -11.12 -4.03
C GLY A 122 11.92 -10.19 -2.80
N GLN A 123 13.01 -9.44 -2.58
CA GLN A 123 13.07 -8.46 -1.49
C GLN A 123 12.45 -7.10 -1.84
N ASN A 124 12.19 -6.84 -3.13
CA ASN A 124 11.62 -5.57 -3.55
C ASN A 124 10.12 -5.56 -3.30
N VAL A 125 9.66 -4.51 -2.62
CA VAL A 125 8.25 -4.30 -2.29
C VAL A 125 7.83 -2.93 -2.74
N ARG A 126 6.66 -2.84 -3.36
CA ARG A 126 5.97 -1.59 -3.63
C ARG A 126 4.55 -1.70 -3.11
N MET A 127 4.13 -0.74 -2.30
CA MET A 127 2.78 -0.72 -1.78
C MET A 127 2.18 0.67 -1.85
N LYS A 128 0.87 0.72 -2.05
CA LYS A 128 0.05 1.92 -1.95
C LYS A 128 -1.02 1.68 -0.91
N LEU A 129 -1.11 2.58 0.03
CA LEU A 129 -2.05 2.54 1.14
C LEU A 129 -2.95 3.77 1.06
N SER A 130 -4.20 3.62 1.46
CA SER A 130 -5.09 4.76 1.70
C SER A 130 -5.67 4.60 3.10
N CYS A 131 -5.44 5.59 3.95
CA CYS A 131 -5.84 5.59 5.36
C CYS A 131 -6.83 6.72 5.63
N GLY A 132 -7.94 6.40 6.29
CA GLY A 132 -8.83 7.40 6.85
C GLY A 132 -8.28 7.94 8.17
N MET A 133 -8.46 9.23 8.43
CA MET A 133 -8.09 9.89 9.68
C MET A 133 -9.33 10.50 10.35
N ASP A 134 -10.44 9.77 10.41
CA ASP A 134 -11.72 10.26 10.94
C ASP A 134 -12.11 11.65 10.38
N SER A 135 -12.40 12.62 11.26
CA SER A 135 -12.73 14.00 10.86
C SER A 135 -11.52 14.81 10.39
N MET A 136 -10.29 14.28 10.51
CA MET A 136 -9.06 14.97 10.17
C MET A 136 -8.66 14.82 8.69
N GLY A 137 -9.35 13.95 7.91
CA GLY A 137 -9.08 13.80 6.48
C GLY A 137 -8.62 12.41 6.06
N SER A 138 -7.69 12.35 5.12
CA SER A 138 -7.14 11.08 4.61
C SER A 138 -5.64 11.20 4.29
N VAL A 139 -4.96 10.06 4.33
CA VAL A 139 -3.57 9.92 3.89
C VAL A 139 -3.51 8.86 2.80
N ASP A 140 -2.97 9.21 1.64
CA ASP A 140 -2.53 8.27 0.63
C ASP A 140 -1.01 8.13 0.76
N MET A 141 -0.51 6.91 0.89
CA MET A 141 0.91 6.60 1.09
C MET A 141 1.39 5.65 0.00
N GLU A 142 2.54 5.95 -0.58
CA GLU A 142 3.26 5.04 -1.47
C GLU A 142 4.61 4.72 -0.83
N LEU A 143 4.91 3.43 -0.68
CA LEU A 143 6.15 2.90 -0.15
C LEU A 143 6.80 2.01 -1.22
N ALA A 144 8.08 2.21 -1.49
CA ALA A 144 8.83 1.40 -2.44
C ALA A 144 10.25 1.17 -1.92
N GLY A 145 10.71 -0.07 -1.91
CA GLY A 145 12.04 -0.37 -1.42
C GLY A 145 12.27 -1.85 -1.18
N VAL A 146 13.08 -2.15 -0.17
CA VAL A 146 13.47 -3.52 0.15
C VAL A 146 12.98 -3.94 1.52
N MET A 147 12.58 -5.18 1.63
CA MET A 147 12.19 -5.83 2.87
C MET A 147 12.99 -7.12 3.05
N GLY A 148 13.46 -7.34 4.26
CA GLY A 148 14.14 -8.53 4.69
C GLY A 148 13.56 -9.08 5.99
N GLU A 149 14.13 -10.16 6.47
CA GLU A 149 13.68 -10.86 7.68
C GLU A 149 13.75 -9.99 8.94
N THR A 150 14.75 -9.12 9.06
CA THR A 150 15.03 -8.34 10.27
C THR A 150 15.10 -6.83 10.05
N GLU A 151 14.98 -6.36 8.84
CA GLU A 151 15.00 -4.94 8.49
C GLU A 151 14.26 -4.67 7.19
N PHE A 152 13.76 -3.45 7.06
CA PHE A 152 13.25 -2.92 5.80
C PHE A 152 13.68 -1.46 5.60
N ASN A 153 13.72 -1.03 4.35
CA ASN A 153 14.00 0.35 3.97
C ASN A 153 13.18 0.72 2.73
N TYR A 154 12.30 1.69 2.90
CA TYR A 154 11.41 2.17 1.84
C TYR A 154 11.60 3.66 1.61
N ASP A 155 11.61 4.07 0.36
CA ASP A 155 11.26 5.44 -0.01
C ASP A 155 9.77 5.62 0.18
N SER A 156 9.36 6.74 0.76
CA SER A 156 7.97 7.03 1.09
C SER A 156 7.51 8.35 0.49
N THR A 157 6.31 8.33 -0.07
CA THR A 157 5.58 9.53 -0.48
C THR A 157 4.22 9.51 0.21
N LEU A 158 3.87 10.59 0.89
CA LEU A 158 2.61 10.76 1.60
C LEU A 158 1.86 11.95 1.06
N ASP A 159 0.61 11.74 0.70
CA ASP A 159 -0.35 12.76 0.30
C ASP A 159 -1.43 12.86 1.37
N VAL A 160 -1.32 13.86 2.23
CA VAL A 160 -2.26 14.12 3.33
C VAL A 160 -3.30 15.14 2.87
N ARG A 161 -4.57 14.81 3.00
CA ARG A 161 -5.69 15.73 2.70
C ARG A 161 -6.35 16.17 4.00
N LEU A 162 -6.14 17.42 4.35
CA LEU A 162 -6.71 18.04 5.55
C LEU A 162 -7.86 18.98 5.16
N PRO A 163 -9.03 18.94 5.84
CA PRO A 163 -10.21 19.71 5.44
C PRO A 163 -9.99 21.21 5.32
N MET A 164 -9.16 21.81 6.18
CA MET A 164 -8.94 23.25 6.20
C MET A 164 -7.63 23.69 5.53
N VAL A 165 -6.66 22.80 5.38
CA VAL A 165 -5.33 23.11 4.85
C VAL A 165 -5.20 22.71 3.38
N GLY A 166 -6.01 21.73 2.94
CA GLY A 166 -5.94 21.15 1.61
C GLY A 166 -4.92 20.01 1.53
N LYS A 167 -4.25 19.89 0.40
CA LYS A 167 -3.28 18.81 0.15
C LYS A 167 -1.90 19.21 0.69
N VAL A 168 -1.32 18.33 1.49
CA VAL A 168 0.07 18.37 1.97
C VAL A 168 0.78 17.15 1.41
N ALA A 169 1.85 17.36 0.65
CA ALA A 169 2.67 16.28 0.13
C ALA A 169 3.99 16.21 0.92
N MET A 170 4.39 15.02 1.33
CA MET A 170 5.63 14.76 2.05
C MET A 170 6.40 13.64 1.36
N GLN A 171 7.72 13.73 1.38
CA GLN A 171 8.62 12.69 0.90
C GLN A 171 9.64 12.36 1.98
N GLY A 172 10.05 11.09 2.03
CA GLY A 172 11.02 10.64 3.01
C GLY A 172 11.37 9.18 2.86
N THR A 173 11.89 8.62 3.94
CA THR A 173 12.19 7.18 4.04
C THR A 173 11.56 6.58 5.28
N ALA A 174 11.08 5.35 5.17
CA ALA A 174 10.62 4.54 6.29
C ALA A 174 11.62 3.39 6.50
N ARG A 175 12.15 3.25 7.70
CA ARG A 175 13.10 2.20 8.05
C ARG A 175 12.59 1.43 9.24
N GLY A 176 12.52 0.11 9.10
CA GLY A 176 12.15 -0.78 10.19
C GLY A 176 13.28 -1.71 10.58
N LYS A 177 13.37 -1.97 11.87
CA LYS A 177 14.37 -2.88 12.44
C LYS A 177 13.73 -3.77 13.49
N TYR A 178 14.06 -5.05 13.43
CA TYR A 178 13.71 -6.02 14.46
C TYR A 178 14.50 -5.74 15.75
N MET A 179 13.81 -5.63 16.86
CA MET A 179 14.38 -5.27 18.17
C MET A 179 14.47 -6.44 19.15
N GLY A 180 13.81 -7.57 18.84
CA GLY A 180 13.78 -8.72 19.71
C GLY A 180 12.38 -9.27 19.94
N ALA A 181 12.19 -10.01 21.04
CA ALA A 181 10.88 -10.50 21.43
C ALA A 181 9.96 -9.34 21.85
N CYS A 182 8.64 -9.50 21.64
CA CYS A 182 7.66 -8.56 22.19
C CYS A 182 7.75 -8.51 23.73
N PRO A 183 7.55 -7.32 24.34
CA PRO A 183 7.42 -7.24 25.79
C PRO A 183 6.24 -8.11 26.26
N ALA A 184 6.40 -8.70 27.44
CA ALA A 184 5.28 -9.44 28.04
C ALA A 184 4.10 -8.49 28.30
N PRO A 185 2.85 -8.95 28.10
CA PRO A 185 1.65 -8.16 28.35
C PRO A 185 1.49 -7.76 29.82
#